data_3e96868d3b6182c4693f2d6c26edc943
#
_entry.id   3e96868d3b6182c4693f2d6c26edc943
#
_cell.length_a   1.000
_cell.length_b   1.000
_cell.length_c   1.000
_cell.angle_alpha   90.00
_cell.angle_beta   90.00
_cell.angle_gamma   90.00
#
_symmetry.space_group_name_H-M   'P 1'
#
loop_
_entity.id
_entity.type
_entity.pdbx_description
1 polymer ?
#
loop_
_entity_poly.entity_id
_entity_poly.type
_entity_poly.pdbx_seq_one_letter_code
_entity_poly.pdbx_strand_id
1 'polypeptide(L)'
;LQSGNFKSTNSFIQHGSVSVHSHSIRVAECSLKLEKFLEKLGIHCHERDLVRGALLHDYFLYDWHDKYSHEKLHGFHHPYVALENASREYQLTPRERDIIRKHMWPLTLFHIPRCREAWVVTTADKYCSLKETLLERKGRNKNRKKSENNDAEDTC
;
A
#
# COMPACT_ATOMS: atom_id res chain seq x y z
N LEU A 1 -1.43 -6.93 15.73
CA LEU A 1 -2.39 -6.96 14.61
C LEU A 1 -2.94 -8.39 14.42
N GLN A 2 -3.59 -8.93 15.45
CA GLN A 2 -4.21 -10.27 15.38
C GLN A 2 -5.74 -10.19 15.20
N SER A 3 -6.29 -9.01 14.88
CA SER A 3 -7.74 -8.89 14.65
C SER A 3 -8.14 -9.65 13.38
N GLY A 4 -9.33 -10.25 13.40
CA GLY A 4 -9.91 -10.93 12.24
C GLY A 4 -10.02 -9.99 11.03
N ASN A 5 -10.24 -8.71 11.26
CA ASN A 5 -10.41 -7.68 10.23
C ASN A 5 -9.10 -7.36 9.49
N PHE A 6 -7.92 -7.41 10.14
CA PHE A 6 -6.65 -7.27 9.39
C PHE A 6 -6.43 -8.44 8.42
N LYS A 7 -6.86 -9.66 8.78
CA LYS A 7 -6.81 -10.80 7.86
C LYS A 7 -7.82 -10.65 6.70
N SER A 8 -8.94 -9.99 6.91
CA SER A 8 -9.94 -9.74 5.86
C SER A 8 -9.44 -8.81 4.77
N THR A 9 -8.39 -7.99 5.02
CA THR A 9 -7.77 -7.16 3.97
C THR A 9 -7.15 -8.00 2.84
N ASN A 10 -6.98 -9.31 3.05
CA ASN A 10 -6.57 -10.23 1.99
C ASN A 10 -7.62 -10.42 0.89
N SER A 11 -8.89 -10.14 1.18
CA SER A 11 -10.00 -10.23 0.23
C SER A 11 -10.12 -9.00 -0.67
N PHE A 12 -9.45 -7.90 -0.34
CA PHE A 12 -9.52 -6.63 -1.09
C PHE A 12 -8.28 -6.45 -1.95
N ILE A 13 -8.49 -6.04 -3.22
CA ILE A 13 -7.42 -5.84 -4.20
C ILE A 13 -6.89 -4.42 -4.08
N GLN A 14 -5.56 -4.28 -3.96
CA GLN A 14 -4.87 -2.99 -3.96
C GLN A 14 -4.50 -2.55 -5.38
N HIS A 15 -3.74 -3.38 -6.09
CA HIS A 15 -3.31 -3.14 -7.46
C HIS A 15 -3.32 -4.45 -8.25
N GLY A 16 -4.10 -4.49 -9.34
CA GLY A 16 -4.17 -5.64 -10.24
C GLY A 16 -4.58 -6.93 -9.55
N SER A 17 -3.65 -7.85 -9.28
CA SER A 17 -3.88 -9.11 -8.54
C SER A 17 -3.36 -9.09 -7.09
N VAL A 18 -2.81 -7.95 -6.64
CA VAL A 18 -2.18 -7.81 -5.31
C VAL A 18 -3.24 -7.40 -4.29
N SER A 19 -3.40 -8.20 -3.22
CA SER A 19 -4.29 -7.84 -2.11
C SER A 19 -3.70 -6.72 -1.24
N VAL A 20 -4.59 -5.94 -0.60
CA VAL A 20 -4.22 -4.91 0.39
C VAL A 20 -3.29 -5.49 1.45
N HIS A 21 -3.60 -6.68 1.97
CA HIS A 21 -2.79 -7.38 2.96
C HIS A 21 -1.35 -7.62 2.47
N SER A 22 -1.20 -8.19 1.26
CA SER A 22 0.13 -8.50 0.71
C SER A 22 0.93 -7.23 0.40
N HIS A 23 0.26 -6.19 -0.09
CA HIS A 23 0.86 -4.88 -0.32
C HIS A 23 1.38 -4.27 0.98
N SER A 24 0.54 -4.20 2.02
CA SER A 24 0.92 -3.62 3.33
C SER A 24 2.11 -4.33 3.97
N ILE A 25 2.21 -5.67 3.84
CA ILE A 25 3.38 -6.42 4.31
C ILE A 25 4.65 -6.00 3.54
N ARG A 26 4.59 -5.92 2.20
CA ARG A 26 5.75 -5.49 1.39
C ARG A 26 6.17 -4.06 1.71
N VAL A 27 5.21 -3.16 1.93
CA VAL A 27 5.51 -1.78 2.36
C VAL A 27 6.19 -1.76 3.71
N ALA A 28 5.75 -2.57 4.68
CA ALA A 28 6.39 -2.67 5.99
C ALA A 28 7.83 -3.20 5.88
N GLU A 29 8.05 -4.26 5.10
CA GLU A 29 9.40 -4.81 4.86
C GLU A 29 10.32 -3.80 4.14
N CYS A 30 9.79 -3.08 3.16
CA CYS A 30 10.52 -2.04 2.43
C CYS A 30 10.88 -0.88 3.36
N SER A 31 9.93 -0.47 4.21
CA SER A 31 10.13 0.58 5.22
C SER A 31 11.25 0.23 6.21
N LEU A 32 11.29 -1.02 6.69
CA LEU A 32 12.36 -1.50 7.58
C LEU A 32 13.73 -1.49 6.88
N LYS A 33 13.79 -1.88 5.61
CA LYS A 33 15.06 -1.83 4.86
C LYS A 33 15.55 -0.40 4.66
N LEU A 34 14.63 0.52 4.37
CA LEU A 34 14.95 1.94 4.22
C LEU A 34 15.38 2.57 5.56
N GLU A 35 14.70 2.23 6.64
CA GLU A 35 15.05 2.68 8.00
C GLU A 35 16.47 2.23 8.38
N LYS A 36 16.83 0.95 8.18
CA LYS A 36 18.19 0.44 8.42
C LYS A 36 19.27 1.15 7.59
N PHE A 37 18.94 1.61 6.40
CA PHE A 37 19.84 2.43 5.61
C PHE A 37 19.98 3.84 6.21
N LEU A 38 18.88 4.45 6.63
CA LEU A 38 18.87 5.78 7.25
C LEU A 38 19.58 5.81 8.61
N GLU A 39 19.51 4.72 9.39
CA GLU A 39 20.28 4.56 10.65
C GLU A 39 21.78 4.72 10.44
N LYS A 40 22.33 4.21 9.34
CA LYS A 40 23.75 4.39 9.00
C LYS A 40 24.12 5.86 8.75
N LEU A 41 23.13 6.69 8.44
CA LEU A 41 23.27 8.13 8.28
C LEU A 41 22.91 8.93 9.55
N GLY A 42 22.70 8.23 10.68
CA GLY A 42 22.33 8.85 11.95
C GLY A 42 20.85 9.25 12.08
N ILE A 43 20.00 8.77 11.17
CA ILE A 43 18.56 9.06 11.19
C ILE A 43 17.82 7.83 11.74
N HIS A 44 17.26 7.96 12.94
CA HIS A 44 16.55 6.88 13.63
C HIS A 44 15.04 7.11 13.59
N CYS A 45 14.29 6.04 13.31
CA CYS A 45 12.84 5.99 13.39
C CYS A 45 12.39 5.18 14.63
N HIS A 46 11.13 5.36 15.01
CA HIS A 46 10.50 4.50 16.00
C HIS A 46 9.97 3.24 15.31
N GLU A 47 10.77 2.17 15.28
CA GLU A 47 10.52 0.95 14.48
C GLU A 47 9.10 0.39 14.67
N ARG A 48 8.61 0.30 15.93
CA ARG A 48 7.26 -0.20 16.20
C ARG A 48 6.18 0.63 15.48
N ASP A 49 6.27 1.97 15.56
CA ASP A 49 5.29 2.86 14.94
C ASP A 49 5.41 2.82 13.41
N LEU A 50 6.64 2.70 12.91
CA LEU A 50 6.94 2.54 11.49
C LEU A 50 6.25 1.29 10.92
N VAL A 51 6.47 0.13 11.53
CA VAL A 51 5.90 -1.15 11.07
C VAL A 51 4.39 -1.17 11.20
N ARG A 52 3.85 -0.74 12.36
CA ARG A 52 2.40 -0.73 12.56
C ARG A 52 1.70 0.27 11.63
N GLY A 53 2.28 1.46 11.46
CA GLY A 53 1.77 2.44 10.52
C GLY A 53 1.79 1.93 9.08
N ALA A 54 2.88 1.27 8.65
CA ALA A 54 2.99 0.67 7.34
C ALA A 54 1.98 -0.48 7.12
N LEU A 55 1.71 -1.31 8.13
CA LEU A 55 0.70 -2.37 8.02
C LEU A 55 -0.74 -1.82 7.96
N LEU A 56 -0.98 -0.65 8.52
CA LEU A 56 -2.31 -0.04 8.64
C LEU A 56 -2.55 1.13 7.68
N HIS A 57 -1.56 1.51 6.84
CA HIS A 57 -1.69 2.70 6.00
C HIS A 57 -2.87 2.61 5.02
N ASP A 58 -3.15 1.39 4.52
CA ASP A 58 -4.23 1.05 3.61
C ASP A 58 -5.30 0.16 4.27
N TYR A 59 -5.61 0.41 5.55
CA TYR A 59 -6.59 -0.36 6.30
C TYR A 59 -8.02 0.04 5.92
N PHE A 60 -8.34 -0.04 4.62
CA PHE A 60 -9.70 0.09 4.13
C PHE A 60 -10.30 -1.31 3.90
N LEU A 61 -11.60 -1.45 4.17
CA LEU A 61 -12.33 -2.71 4.18
C LEU A 61 -13.45 -2.68 3.12
N TYR A 62 -13.12 -2.22 1.90
CA TYR A 62 -14.05 -2.19 0.77
C TYR A 62 -13.31 -2.39 -0.55
N ASP A 63 -14.03 -2.90 -1.58
CA ASP A 63 -13.49 -3.03 -2.93
C ASP A 63 -13.71 -1.72 -3.71
N TRP A 64 -12.65 -0.95 -3.92
CA TRP A 64 -12.70 0.30 -4.66
C TRP A 64 -12.74 0.11 -6.19
N HIS A 65 -12.52 -1.12 -6.69
CA HIS A 65 -12.68 -1.47 -8.08
C HIS A 65 -14.14 -1.78 -8.45
N ASP A 66 -15.01 -1.95 -7.45
CA ASP A 66 -16.43 -2.15 -7.70
C ASP A 66 -17.04 -0.88 -8.31
N LYS A 67 -17.66 -1.03 -9.50
CA LYS A 67 -18.32 0.06 -10.23
C LYS A 67 -19.47 0.71 -9.46
N TYR A 68 -20.01 0.03 -8.46
CA TYR A 68 -21.06 0.53 -7.56
C TYR A 68 -20.52 1.19 -6.31
N SER A 69 -19.21 1.11 -6.05
CA SER A 69 -18.60 1.88 -4.98
C SER A 69 -18.64 3.37 -5.38
N HIS A 70 -19.30 4.20 -4.58
CA HIS A 70 -19.41 5.65 -4.80
C HIS A 70 -18.08 6.41 -4.61
N GLU A 71 -16.97 5.71 -4.45
CA GLU A 71 -15.63 6.22 -4.17
C GLU A 71 -14.88 6.68 -5.43
N LYS A 72 -15.49 7.64 -6.17
CA LYS A 72 -14.90 8.21 -7.40
C LYS A 72 -13.51 8.85 -7.20
N LEU A 73 -13.12 9.14 -5.95
CA LEU A 73 -11.84 9.77 -5.58
C LEU A 73 -11.09 8.93 -4.54
N HIS A 74 -11.01 7.61 -4.77
CA HIS A 74 -10.37 6.67 -3.84
C HIS A 74 -9.00 7.16 -3.35
N GLY A 75 -8.11 7.59 -4.23
CA GLY A 75 -6.77 8.09 -3.87
C GLY A 75 -6.76 9.26 -2.88
N PHE A 76 -7.83 10.03 -2.79
CA PHE A 76 -7.96 11.15 -1.85
C PHE A 76 -8.67 10.76 -0.55
N HIS A 77 -9.57 9.78 -0.60
CA HIS A 77 -10.45 9.41 0.52
C HIS A 77 -9.96 8.23 1.33
N HIS A 78 -9.29 7.23 0.71
CA HIS A 78 -8.88 6.02 1.42
C HIS A 78 -8.00 6.27 2.66
N PRO A 79 -7.10 7.30 2.72
CA PRO A 79 -6.34 7.53 3.95
C PRO A 79 -7.21 7.93 5.15
N TYR A 80 -8.37 8.56 4.90
CA TYR A 80 -9.35 8.86 5.95
C TYR A 80 -10.03 7.61 6.43
N VAL A 81 -10.53 6.80 5.49
CA VAL A 81 -11.21 5.54 5.80
C VAL A 81 -10.25 4.59 6.52
N ALA A 82 -9.02 4.47 6.05
CA ALA A 82 -8.00 3.66 6.69
C ALA A 82 -7.72 4.13 8.13
N LEU A 83 -7.58 5.45 8.34
CA LEU A 83 -7.37 6.01 9.69
C LEU A 83 -8.58 5.79 10.59
N GLU A 84 -9.77 5.96 10.09
CA GLU A 84 -11.01 5.75 10.85
C GLU A 84 -11.15 4.27 11.28
N ASN A 85 -11.01 3.34 10.33
CA ASN A 85 -11.09 1.90 10.61
C ASN A 85 -10.00 1.47 11.61
N ALA A 86 -8.76 1.89 11.37
CA ALA A 86 -7.66 1.57 12.28
C ALA A 86 -7.87 2.17 13.68
N SER A 87 -8.44 3.38 13.78
CA SER A 87 -8.71 4.04 15.08
C SER A 87 -9.84 3.38 15.87
N ARG A 88 -10.79 2.72 15.20
CA ARG A 88 -11.86 1.96 15.86
C ARG A 88 -11.35 0.69 16.53
N GLU A 89 -10.33 0.06 15.95
CA GLU A 89 -9.85 -1.26 16.39
C GLU A 89 -8.55 -1.20 17.18
N TYR A 90 -7.74 -0.16 16.97
CA TYR A 90 -6.41 -0.05 17.55
C TYR A 90 -6.20 1.31 18.23
N GLN A 91 -5.52 1.28 19.37
CA GLN A 91 -4.97 2.50 19.94
C GLN A 91 -3.75 2.91 19.09
N LEU A 92 -3.90 3.99 18.33
CA LEU A 92 -2.87 4.50 17.43
C LEU A 92 -2.06 5.61 18.11
N THR A 93 -0.74 5.54 17.96
CA THR A 93 0.16 6.63 18.34
C THR A 93 0.00 7.83 17.41
N PRO A 94 0.46 9.03 17.79
CA PRO A 94 0.47 10.19 16.89
C PRO A 94 1.26 9.95 15.59
N ARG A 95 2.36 9.16 15.63
CA ARG A 95 3.14 8.81 14.45
C ARG A 95 2.39 7.87 13.52
N GLU A 96 1.75 6.83 14.06
CA GLU A 96 0.92 5.91 13.28
C GLU A 96 -0.22 6.65 12.58
N ARG A 97 -0.88 7.59 13.26
CA ARG A 97 -1.90 8.46 12.65
C ARG A 97 -1.34 9.33 11.52
N ASP A 98 -0.14 9.89 11.70
CA ASP A 98 0.52 10.70 10.68
C ASP A 98 0.86 9.85 9.44
N ILE A 99 1.38 8.64 9.63
CA ILE A 99 1.66 7.68 8.57
C ILE A 99 0.38 7.39 7.78
N ILE A 100 -0.66 6.87 8.44
CA ILE A 100 -1.89 6.43 7.80
C ILE A 100 -2.56 7.60 7.06
N ARG A 101 -2.61 8.77 7.68
CA ARG A 101 -3.32 9.92 7.14
C ARG A 101 -2.63 10.55 5.93
N LYS A 102 -1.30 10.40 5.81
CA LYS A 102 -0.50 11.22 4.90
C LYS A 102 0.35 10.44 3.90
N HIS A 103 0.27 9.11 3.88
CA HIS A 103 1.05 8.28 2.96
C HIS A 103 0.80 8.60 1.49
N MET A 104 -0.34 9.20 1.15
CA MET A 104 -0.68 9.58 -0.24
C MET A 104 -0.01 10.86 -0.73
N TRP A 105 0.81 11.54 0.09
CA TRP A 105 1.61 12.64 -0.42
C TRP A 105 2.52 12.18 -1.60
N PRO A 106 2.72 12.96 -2.70
CA PRO A 106 2.23 14.32 -2.94
C PRO A 106 0.84 14.42 -3.58
N LEU A 107 0.11 13.32 -3.83
CA LEU A 107 -1.23 13.39 -4.39
C LEU A 107 -2.15 14.27 -3.53
N THR A 108 -2.06 14.12 -2.21
CA THR A 108 -2.73 14.97 -1.23
C THR A 108 -1.80 16.10 -0.76
N LEU A 109 -1.61 17.13 -1.59
CA LEU A 109 -0.62 18.20 -1.39
C LEU A 109 -0.64 18.85 0.00
N PHE A 110 -1.83 19.03 0.59
CA PHE A 110 -1.99 19.67 1.90
C PHE A 110 -1.73 18.73 3.09
N HIS A 111 -1.53 17.43 2.84
CA HIS A 111 -1.29 16.43 3.87
C HIS A 111 0.18 16.00 3.88
N ILE A 112 1.07 16.96 4.16
CA ILE A 112 2.52 16.72 4.19
C ILE A 112 2.85 15.85 5.42
N PRO A 113 3.63 14.75 5.26
CA PRO A 113 4.15 13.96 6.37
C PRO A 113 4.92 14.83 7.38
N ARG A 114 4.69 14.63 8.69
CA ARG A 114 5.30 15.43 9.75
C ARG A 114 6.38 14.70 10.54
N CYS A 115 6.35 13.37 10.53
CA CYS A 115 7.37 12.55 11.18
C CYS A 115 8.20 11.78 10.16
N ARG A 116 9.38 11.31 10.57
CA ARG A 116 10.32 10.56 9.71
C ARG A 116 9.70 9.26 9.22
N GLU A 117 9.01 8.57 10.10
CA GLU A 117 8.31 7.32 9.81
C GLU A 117 7.28 7.50 8.69
N ALA A 118 6.54 8.62 8.68
CA ALA A 118 5.57 8.91 7.63
C ALA A 118 6.26 9.16 6.26
N TRP A 119 7.42 9.81 6.24
CA TRP A 119 8.21 9.95 5.02
C TRP A 119 8.76 8.62 4.52
N VAL A 120 9.25 7.77 5.43
CA VAL A 120 9.76 6.42 5.09
C VAL A 120 8.65 5.57 4.48
N VAL A 121 7.48 5.50 5.14
CA VAL A 121 6.35 4.69 4.63
C VAL A 121 5.82 5.25 3.32
N THR A 122 5.65 6.58 3.18
CA THR A 122 5.24 7.20 1.92
C THR A 122 6.17 6.82 0.76
N THR A 123 7.48 6.84 0.98
CA THR A 123 8.48 6.47 -0.02
C THR A 123 8.42 4.98 -0.36
N ALA A 124 8.34 4.14 0.67
CA ALA A 124 8.25 2.69 0.52
C ALA A 124 6.98 2.27 -0.23
N ASP A 125 5.82 2.87 0.09
CA ASP A 125 4.55 2.64 -0.59
C ASP A 125 4.64 2.98 -2.08
N LYS A 126 5.13 4.16 -2.45
CA LYS A 126 5.30 4.56 -3.86
C LYS A 126 6.22 3.60 -4.62
N TYR A 127 7.31 3.17 -3.99
CA TYR A 127 8.23 2.20 -4.58
C TYR A 127 7.56 0.83 -4.79
N CYS A 128 6.85 0.31 -3.79
CA CYS A 128 6.14 -0.96 -3.88
C CYS A 128 5.05 -0.93 -4.95
N SER A 129 4.21 0.10 -4.95
CA SER A 129 3.13 0.30 -5.93
C SER A 129 3.65 0.38 -7.37
N LEU A 130 4.75 1.12 -7.59
CA LEU A 130 5.39 1.20 -8.90
C LEU A 130 5.93 -0.17 -9.36
N LYS A 131 6.63 -0.88 -8.48
CA LYS A 131 7.18 -2.21 -8.75
C LYS A 131 6.08 -3.21 -9.09
N GLU A 132 5.01 -3.25 -8.32
CA GLU A 132 3.85 -4.13 -8.52
C GLU A 132 3.21 -3.87 -9.89
N THR A 133 2.95 -2.60 -10.22
CA THR A 133 2.39 -2.20 -11.52
C THR A 133 3.28 -2.61 -12.70
N LEU A 134 4.60 -2.44 -12.59
CA LEU A 134 5.54 -2.81 -13.64
C LEU A 134 5.63 -4.33 -13.84
N LEU A 135 5.59 -5.10 -12.76
CA LEU A 135 5.62 -6.57 -12.83
C LEU A 135 4.35 -7.11 -13.51
N GLU A 136 3.19 -6.56 -13.18
CA GLU A 136 1.94 -6.94 -13.81
C GLU A 136 1.88 -6.61 -15.31
N ARG A 137 2.37 -5.42 -15.70
CA ARG A 137 2.48 -5.06 -17.13
C ARG A 137 3.37 -6.04 -17.89
N LYS A 138 4.49 -6.48 -17.30
CA LYS A 138 5.37 -7.49 -17.91
C LYS A 138 4.67 -8.85 -18.03
N GLY A 139 3.94 -9.26 -17.00
CA GLY A 139 3.17 -10.51 -17.01
C GLY A 139 2.09 -10.53 -18.10
N ARG A 140 1.31 -9.44 -18.21
CA ARG A 140 0.28 -9.30 -19.26
C ARG A 140 0.87 -9.34 -20.65
N ASN A 141 1.97 -8.65 -20.89
CA ASN A 141 2.63 -8.63 -22.21
C ASN A 141 3.19 -10.01 -22.59
N LYS A 142 3.72 -10.78 -21.62
CA LYS A 142 4.21 -12.14 -21.86
C LYS A 142 3.07 -13.09 -22.23
N ASN A 143 1.94 -13.01 -21.54
CA ASN A 143 0.77 -13.84 -21.81
C ASN A 143 0.14 -13.51 -23.17
N ARG A 144 0.06 -12.21 -23.55
CA ARG A 144 -0.41 -11.79 -24.87
C ARG A 144 0.44 -12.36 -26.00
N LYS A 145 1.78 -12.26 -25.89
CA LYS A 145 2.70 -12.81 -26.90
C LYS A 145 2.59 -14.35 -27.03
N LYS A 146 2.31 -15.04 -25.90
CA LYS A 146 2.12 -16.49 -25.92
C LYS A 146 0.82 -16.89 -26.59
N SER A 147 -0.27 -16.13 -26.42
CA SER A 147 -1.54 -16.35 -27.11
C SER A 147 -1.38 -16.10 -28.62
N GLU A 148 -0.77 -14.99 -29.03
CA GLU A 148 -0.54 -14.65 -30.44
C GLU A 148 0.30 -15.71 -31.17
N ASN A 149 1.26 -16.35 -30.50
CA ASN A 149 2.08 -17.42 -31.10
C ASN A 149 1.30 -18.75 -31.22
N ASN A 150 0.45 -19.10 -30.24
CA ASN A 150 -0.36 -20.32 -30.33
C ASN A 150 -1.42 -20.22 -31.45
N ASP A 151 -2.05 -19.03 -31.62
CA ASP A 151 -3.03 -18.81 -32.68
C ASP A 151 -2.38 -18.82 -34.08
N ALA A 152 -1.08 -18.58 -34.19
CA ALA A 152 -0.32 -18.66 -35.45
C ALA A 152 0.07 -20.11 -35.80
N GLU A 153 0.25 -21.00 -34.81
CA GLU A 153 0.54 -22.43 -35.03
C GLU A 153 -0.71 -23.23 -35.38
N ASP A 154 -1.90 -22.84 -34.93
CA ASP A 154 -3.16 -23.54 -35.24
C ASP A 154 -3.74 -23.16 -36.62
N THR A 155 -3.14 -22.23 -37.35
CA THR A 155 -3.60 -21.76 -38.67
C THR A 155 -2.78 -22.32 -39.85
N CYS A 156 -1.82 -23.22 -39.62
CA CYS A 156 -1.07 -23.97 -40.62
C CYS A 156 -1.48 -25.41 -40.64
#